data_2ae95fda092e97b41c147b138ef877f3
#
_entry.id   2ae95fda092e97b41c147b138ef877f3
#
_cell.length_a   1.000
_cell.length_b   1.000
_cell.length_c   1.000
_cell.angle_alpha   90.00
_cell.angle_beta   90.00
_cell.angle_gamma   90.00
#
_symmetry.space_group_name_H-M   'P 1'
#
loop_
_entity.id
_entity.type
_entity.pdbx_description
1 polymer ?
#
loop_
_entity_poly.entity_id
_entity_poly.type
_entity_poly.pdbx_seq_one_letter_code
_entity_poly.pdbx_strand_id
1 'polypeptide(L)'
;MNSSPKKNIIDFCENNSFDELVIIESKNCPILVNFFAQWYTPCIKIKPKLEEISNNNNIKLINIEVDENQELSNRYNVSEIPHVFLFHNGYSVMDFCGNDKNKVLEKMCNYIQQKTTKFIGHNQSLTNKNIVHKPIRKLGYIPDEPPEGENVYELAFKFNNEMFSRRFLYDNTIGQVKEFVKSKTNASNIKIFTPFPRKVYNDNRIKLKDSGLSKREMLNVELV
;
A
#
# COMPACT_ATOMS: atom_id res chain seq x y z
N MET A 1 6.04 -34.87 -15.68
CA MET A 1 4.93 -34.03 -15.18
C MET A 1 5.24 -32.60 -15.56
N ASN A 2 4.64 -32.10 -16.63
CA ASN A 2 4.87 -30.74 -17.13
C ASN A 2 4.13 -29.75 -16.22
N SER A 3 4.85 -29.04 -15.37
CA SER A 3 4.29 -27.88 -14.69
C SER A 3 4.21 -26.74 -15.71
N SER A 4 3.01 -26.38 -16.10
CA SER A 4 2.76 -25.16 -16.86
C SER A 4 3.40 -23.95 -16.12
N PRO A 5 3.96 -22.96 -16.84
CA PRO A 5 4.56 -21.81 -16.19
C PRO A 5 3.52 -21.11 -15.31
N LYS A 6 3.87 -20.89 -14.05
CA LYS A 6 3.03 -20.23 -13.03
C LYS A 6 2.86 -18.76 -13.41
N LYS A 7 1.90 -18.44 -14.25
CA LYS A 7 1.69 -17.13 -14.89
C LYS A 7 1.56 -15.94 -13.91
N ASN A 8 1.20 -16.23 -12.66
CA ASN A 8 0.91 -15.21 -11.64
C ASN A 8 1.98 -15.08 -10.55
N ILE A 9 3.07 -15.88 -10.62
CA ILE A 9 4.14 -15.85 -9.62
C ILE A 9 5.37 -15.24 -10.26
N ILE A 10 5.88 -14.18 -9.66
CA ILE A 10 7.02 -13.39 -10.15
C ILE A 10 8.06 -13.33 -9.03
N ASP A 11 9.28 -13.75 -9.33
CA ASP A 11 10.41 -13.49 -8.47
C ASP A 11 10.99 -12.12 -8.87
N PHE A 12 11.03 -11.20 -7.92
CA PHE A 12 11.45 -9.81 -8.13
C PHE A 12 12.96 -9.74 -8.34
N CYS A 13 13.38 -8.98 -9.34
CA CYS A 13 14.78 -8.74 -9.65
C CYS A 13 15.05 -7.25 -9.90
N GLU A 14 16.31 -6.85 -9.92
CA GLU A 14 16.74 -5.44 -10.08
C GLU A 14 16.19 -4.74 -11.32
N ASN A 15 15.89 -5.48 -12.38
CA ASN A 15 15.29 -4.93 -13.60
C ASN A 15 13.80 -4.66 -13.48
N ASN A 16 13.16 -5.04 -12.38
CA ASN A 16 11.74 -4.80 -12.15
C ASN A 16 11.54 -3.49 -11.39
N SER A 17 10.50 -2.77 -11.77
CA SER A 17 10.00 -1.65 -10.99
C SER A 17 8.96 -2.17 -9.98
N PHE A 18 9.23 -2.03 -8.69
CA PHE A 18 8.26 -2.38 -7.64
C PHE A 18 6.97 -1.56 -7.79
N ASP A 19 7.11 -0.29 -8.12
CA ASP A 19 5.95 0.60 -8.25
C ASP A 19 5.06 0.18 -9.42
N GLU A 20 5.64 -0.29 -10.53
CA GLU A 20 4.86 -0.82 -11.66
C GLU A 20 4.20 -2.15 -11.32
N LEU A 21 4.98 -3.12 -10.82
CA LEU A 21 4.51 -4.48 -10.56
C LEU A 21 3.53 -4.61 -9.39
N VAL A 22 3.66 -3.73 -8.40
CA VAL A 22 2.86 -3.82 -7.17
C VAL A 22 1.92 -2.63 -7.03
N ILE A 23 2.45 -1.39 -7.04
CA ILE A 23 1.65 -0.21 -6.70
C ILE A 23 0.63 0.10 -7.80
N ILE A 24 1.08 0.12 -9.06
CA ILE A 24 0.19 0.46 -10.20
C ILE A 24 -0.79 -0.69 -10.45
N GLU A 25 -0.32 -1.92 -10.50
CA GLU A 25 -1.17 -3.07 -10.79
C GLU A 25 -2.17 -3.37 -9.67
N SER A 26 -1.80 -3.15 -8.41
CA SER A 26 -2.73 -3.35 -7.28
C SER A 26 -3.93 -2.40 -7.28
N LYS A 27 -3.94 -1.36 -8.12
CA LYS A 27 -5.13 -0.52 -8.33
C LYS A 27 -6.28 -1.29 -8.97
N ASN A 28 -5.96 -2.34 -9.73
CA ASN A 28 -6.95 -3.13 -10.45
C ASN A 28 -7.32 -4.43 -9.70
N CYS A 29 -6.36 -5.10 -9.08
CA CYS A 29 -6.60 -6.35 -8.34
C CYS A 29 -5.64 -6.46 -7.16
N PRO A 30 -6.01 -7.22 -6.10
CA PRO A 30 -5.10 -7.47 -4.98
C PRO A 30 -3.82 -8.20 -5.44
N ILE A 31 -2.68 -7.86 -4.82
CA ILE A 31 -1.38 -8.46 -5.08
C ILE A 31 -0.76 -8.91 -3.76
N LEU A 32 -0.28 -10.14 -3.71
CA LEU A 32 0.53 -10.63 -2.59
C LEU A 32 2.00 -10.31 -2.84
N VAL A 33 2.67 -9.79 -1.82
CA VAL A 33 4.11 -9.54 -1.82
C VAL A 33 4.72 -10.29 -0.65
N ASN A 34 5.69 -11.17 -0.93
CA ASN A 34 6.34 -12.02 0.05
C ASN A 34 7.82 -11.66 0.14
N PHE A 35 8.22 -11.03 1.23
CA PHE A 35 9.62 -10.84 1.59
C PHE A 35 10.13 -12.09 2.29
N PHE A 36 11.17 -12.70 1.74
CA PHE A 36 11.66 -14.00 2.18
C PHE A 36 13.19 -14.13 2.04
N ALA A 37 13.74 -15.18 2.63
CA ALA A 37 15.10 -15.65 2.33
C ALA A 37 15.07 -17.13 1.97
N GLN A 38 15.86 -17.52 0.95
CA GLN A 38 15.91 -18.90 0.44
C GLN A 38 16.42 -19.89 1.49
N TRP A 39 17.34 -19.44 2.35
CA TRP A 39 17.94 -20.27 3.39
C TRP A 39 17.06 -20.41 4.64
N TYR A 40 16.01 -19.61 4.80
CA TYR A 40 15.21 -19.59 6.01
C TYR A 40 14.01 -20.56 5.95
N THR A 41 14.08 -21.64 6.73
CA THR A 41 13.07 -22.71 6.72
C THR A 41 11.61 -22.24 6.86
N PRO A 42 11.25 -21.27 7.71
CA PRO A 42 9.88 -20.77 7.78
C PRO A 42 9.38 -20.14 6.47
N CYS A 43 10.26 -19.50 5.69
CA CYS A 43 9.92 -18.95 4.37
C CYS A 43 9.63 -20.08 3.37
N ILE A 44 10.46 -21.13 3.37
CA ILE A 44 10.27 -22.32 2.52
C ILE A 44 8.91 -22.98 2.81
N LYS A 45 8.53 -23.08 4.09
CA LYS A 45 7.27 -23.72 4.52
C LYS A 45 6.01 -22.93 4.12
N ILE A 46 6.07 -21.60 4.06
CA ILE A 46 4.88 -20.80 3.71
C ILE A 46 4.70 -20.64 2.21
N LYS A 47 5.77 -20.71 1.42
CA LYS A 47 5.76 -20.47 -0.03
C LYS A 47 4.68 -21.27 -0.77
N PRO A 48 4.53 -22.60 -0.57
CA PRO A 48 3.49 -23.36 -1.26
C PRO A 48 2.06 -22.85 -0.98
N LYS A 49 1.82 -22.38 0.25
CA LYS A 49 0.50 -21.83 0.62
C LYS A 49 0.20 -20.49 -0.05
N LEU A 50 1.20 -19.62 -0.17
CA LEU A 50 1.07 -18.35 -0.90
C LEU A 50 0.85 -18.59 -2.39
N GLU A 51 1.56 -19.57 -2.97
CA GLU A 51 1.37 -19.98 -4.36
C GLU A 51 -0.05 -20.57 -4.61
N GLU A 52 -0.56 -21.37 -3.68
CA GLU A 52 -1.93 -21.87 -3.72
C GLU A 52 -2.96 -20.74 -3.70
N ILE A 53 -2.80 -19.76 -2.81
CA ILE A 53 -3.66 -18.58 -2.72
C ILE A 53 -3.64 -17.79 -4.03
N SER A 54 -2.44 -17.52 -4.57
CA SER A 54 -2.26 -16.82 -5.82
C SER A 54 -3.00 -17.52 -6.98
N ASN A 55 -2.79 -18.82 -7.14
CA ASN A 55 -3.38 -19.60 -8.21
C ASN A 55 -4.90 -19.72 -8.09
N ASN A 56 -5.41 -20.02 -6.89
CA ASN A 56 -6.84 -20.23 -6.66
C ASN A 56 -7.67 -18.94 -6.84
N ASN A 57 -7.08 -17.79 -6.63
CA ASN A 57 -7.74 -16.49 -6.74
C ASN A 57 -7.32 -15.70 -7.99
N ASN A 58 -6.45 -16.27 -8.83
CA ASN A 58 -5.90 -15.63 -10.03
C ASN A 58 -5.33 -14.23 -9.77
N ILE A 59 -4.59 -14.08 -8.67
CA ILE A 59 -3.88 -12.85 -8.29
C ILE A 59 -2.38 -13.03 -8.40
N LYS A 60 -1.63 -11.93 -8.54
CA LYS A 60 -0.17 -11.99 -8.56
C LYS A 60 0.41 -12.23 -7.17
N LEU A 61 1.48 -13.04 -7.13
CA LEU A 61 2.39 -13.21 -6.01
C LEU A 61 3.77 -12.72 -6.44
N ILE A 62 4.28 -11.70 -5.77
CA ILE A 62 5.63 -11.17 -6.00
C ILE A 62 6.51 -11.65 -4.84
N ASN A 63 7.52 -12.44 -5.14
CA ASN A 63 8.51 -12.88 -4.17
C ASN A 63 9.72 -11.96 -4.22
N ILE A 64 10.18 -11.48 -3.07
CA ILE A 64 11.30 -10.54 -2.91
C ILE A 64 12.31 -11.16 -1.95
N GLU A 65 13.49 -11.52 -2.47
CA GLU A 65 14.60 -12.01 -1.66
C GLU A 65 15.19 -10.81 -0.89
N VAL A 66 15.19 -10.88 0.45
CA VAL A 66 15.60 -9.75 1.30
C VAL A 66 17.09 -9.46 1.21
N ASP A 67 17.91 -10.49 1.00
CA ASP A 67 19.37 -10.36 0.91
C ASP A 67 19.79 -9.61 -0.36
N GLU A 68 19.02 -9.76 -1.45
CA GLU A 68 19.25 -9.10 -2.73
C GLU A 68 18.55 -7.72 -2.83
N ASN A 69 17.55 -7.46 -1.97
CA ASN A 69 16.69 -6.27 -2.05
C ASN A 69 16.61 -5.54 -0.71
N GLN A 70 17.76 -5.20 -0.12
CA GLN A 70 17.84 -4.57 1.20
C GLN A 70 17.18 -3.20 1.26
N GLU A 71 17.31 -2.38 0.21
CA GLU A 71 16.67 -1.08 0.14
C GLU A 71 15.15 -1.18 0.21
N LEU A 72 14.58 -2.13 -0.54
CA LEU A 72 13.14 -2.37 -0.56
C LEU A 72 12.66 -2.94 0.78
N SER A 73 13.44 -3.84 1.38
CA SER A 73 13.15 -4.40 2.71
C SER A 73 13.14 -3.32 3.80
N ASN A 74 14.09 -2.39 3.75
CA ASN A 74 14.14 -1.24 4.65
C ASN A 74 12.96 -0.28 4.42
N ARG A 75 12.61 -0.01 3.16
CA ARG A 75 11.48 0.84 2.77
C ARG A 75 10.15 0.34 3.35
N TYR A 76 9.97 -0.97 3.44
CA TYR A 76 8.76 -1.60 4.00
C TYR A 76 8.91 -2.04 5.46
N ASN A 77 10.00 -1.65 6.14
CA ASN A 77 10.30 -1.99 7.54
C ASN A 77 10.20 -3.50 7.80
N VAL A 78 10.75 -4.30 6.90
CA VAL A 78 10.81 -5.75 7.03
C VAL A 78 11.87 -6.12 8.07
N SER A 79 11.45 -6.30 9.32
CA SER A 79 12.33 -6.67 10.45
C SER A 79 12.37 -8.18 10.73
N GLU A 80 11.37 -8.90 10.26
CA GLU A 80 11.25 -10.36 10.43
C GLU A 80 10.75 -10.99 9.13
N ILE A 81 11.22 -12.18 8.82
CA ILE A 81 10.81 -12.96 7.64
C ILE A 81 10.24 -14.34 8.05
N PRO A 82 9.31 -14.92 7.26
CA PRO A 82 8.65 -14.30 6.11
C PRO A 82 7.78 -13.12 6.51
N HIS A 83 7.79 -12.03 5.72
CA HIS A 83 6.85 -10.93 5.87
C HIS A 83 6.00 -10.83 4.61
N VAL A 84 4.71 -11.01 4.75
CA VAL A 84 3.78 -11.05 3.63
C VAL A 84 2.84 -9.86 3.70
N PHE A 85 2.79 -9.10 2.61
CA PHE A 85 1.90 -7.96 2.43
C PHE A 85 0.82 -8.31 1.41
N LEU A 86 -0.37 -7.78 1.63
CA LEU A 86 -1.44 -7.74 0.64
C LEU A 86 -1.64 -6.29 0.19
N PHE A 87 -1.31 -6.02 -1.07
CA PHE A 87 -1.54 -4.71 -1.70
C PHE A 87 -2.87 -4.68 -2.42
N HIS A 88 -3.59 -3.55 -2.31
CA HIS A 88 -4.79 -3.26 -3.09
C HIS A 88 -5.01 -1.75 -3.15
N ASN A 89 -5.43 -1.22 -4.31
CA ASN A 89 -5.61 0.22 -4.58
C ASN A 89 -4.32 1.04 -4.40
N GLY A 90 -3.15 0.47 -4.64
CA GLY A 90 -1.86 1.14 -4.58
C GLY A 90 -1.24 1.22 -3.18
N TYR A 91 -1.74 0.50 -2.17
CA TYR A 91 -1.18 0.48 -0.81
C TYR A 91 -1.35 -0.88 -0.13
N SER A 92 -0.54 -1.15 0.88
CA SER A 92 -0.70 -2.34 1.72
C SER A 92 -1.98 -2.22 2.56
N VAL A 93 -2.88 -3.19 2.42
CA VAL A 93 -4.14 -3.26 3.16
C VAL A 93 -4.06 -4.20 4.35
N MET A 94 -3.17 -5.18 4.31
CA MET A 94 -2.87 -6.13 5.37
C MET A 94 -1.43 -6.61 5.23
N ASP A 95 -0.82 -6.99 6.35
CA ASP A 95 0.45 -7.68 6.38
C ASP A 95 0.54 -8.61 7.58
N PHE A 96 1.50 -9.53 7.54
CA PHE A 96 1.89 -10.31 8.70
C PHE A 96 3.36 -10.73 8.60
N CYS A 97 3.99 -10.89 9.75
CA CYS A 97 5.31 -11.51 9.89
C CYS A 97 5.29 -12.62 10.97
N GLY A 98 6.26 -13.51 10.94
CA GLY A 98 6.44 -14.51 11.98
C GLY A 98 5.37 -15.61 12.07
N ASN A 99 4.98 -16.02 13.29
CA ASN A 99 4.25 -17.26 13.56
C ASN A 99 2.70 -17.19 13.47
N ASP A 100 2.08 -16.02 13.42
CA ASP A 100 0.62 -15.87 13.46
C ASP A 100 -0.04 -15.99 12.06
N LYS A 101 0.50 -16.89 11.25
CA LYS A 101 0.25 -17.04 9.81
C LYS A 101 -1.18 -17.40 9.44
N ASN A 102 -1.80 -18.35 10.17
CA ASN A 102 -3.02 -18.98 9.69
C ASN A 102 -4.23 -18.04 9.72
N LYS A 103 -4.42 -17.30 10.82
CA LYS A 103 -5.56 -16.36 10.97
C LYS A 103 -5.48 -15.18 10.02
N VAL A 104 -4.25 -14.68 9.77
CA VAL A 104 -4.08 -13.52 8.88
C VAL A 104 -4.16 -13.95 7.43
N LEU A 105 -3.60 -15.11 7.06
CA LEU A 105 -3.77 -15.68 5.72
C LEU A 105 -5.24 -15.93 5.39
N GLU A 106 -6.03 -16.46 6.33
CA GLU A 106 -7.47 -16.63 6.16
C GLU A 106 -8.18 -15.29 5.89
N LYS A 107 -7.84 -14.25 6.65
CA LYS A 107 -8.37 -12.90 6.42
C LYS A 107 -7.97 -12.33 5.07
N MET A 108 -6.72 -12.54 4.65
CA MET A 108 -6.24 -12.15 3.32
C MET A 108 -7.02 -12.89 2.23
N CYS A 109 -7.21 -14.21 2.34
CA CYS A 109 -8.00 -14.99 1.41
C CYS A 109 -9.44 -14.47 1.30
N ASN A 110 -10.11 -14.23 2.42
CA ASN A 110 -11.47 -13.69 2.45
C ASN A 110 -11.54 -12.31 1.79
N TYR A 111 -10.57 -11.45 2.05
CA TYR A 111 -10.48 -10.14 1.41
C TYR A 111 -10.31 -10.26 -0.11
N ILE A 112 -9.39 -11.11 -0.55
CA ILE A 112 -9.11 -11.36 -1.97
C ILE A 112 -10.38 -11.85 -2.66
N GLN A 113 -11.05 -12.87 -2.11
CA GLN A 113 -12.28 -13.44 -2.68
C GLN A 113 -13.39 -12.38 -2.84
N GLN A 114 -13.59 -11.54 -1.83
CA GLN A 114 -14.57 -10.45 -1.90
C GLN A 114 -14.25 -9.41 -2.99
N LYS A 115 -12.98 -9.21 -3.33
CA LYS A 115 -12.55 -8.23 -4.31
C LYS A 115 -12.45 -8.80 -5.73
N THR A 116 -12.09 -10.08 -5.86
CA THR A 116 -11.97 -10.75 -7.16
C THR A 116 -13.33 -11.20 -7.72
N THR A 117 -14.30 -11.58 -6.89
CA THR A 117 -15.65 -11.95 -7.34
C THR A 117 -16.45 -10.80 -7.96
N LYS A 118 -16.10 -9.55 -7.72
CA LYS A 118 -16.72 -8.40 -8.39
C LYS A 118 -16.35 -8.26 -9.89
N PHE A 119 -15.36 -9.00 -10.36
CA PHE A 119 -14.95 -9.00 -11.79
C PHE A 119 -15.61 -10.09 -12.63
N ILE A 120 -16.28 -11.06 -12.02
CA ILE A 120 -17.04 -12.11 -12.73
C ILE A 120 -18.51 -11.82 -12.51
N GLY A 121 -19.15 -11.25 -13.54
CA GLY A 121 -20.51 -10.76 -13.63
C GLY A 121 -21.58 -11.42 -12.79
N HIS A 122 -22.52 -10.57 -12.34
CA HIS A 122 -23.92 -10.84 -11.95
C HIS A 122 -24.29 -12.29 -11.63
N ASN A 123 -24.44 -12.60 -10.34
CA ASN A 123 -25.69 -13.05 -9.70
C ASN A 123 -25.45 -13.60 -8.28
N GLN A 124 -26.41 -13.22 -7.47
CA GLN A 124 -26.84 -13.78 -6.17
C GLN A 124 -26.25 -13.18 -4.89
N SER A 125 -27.19 -12.46 -4.29
CA SER A 125 -27.30 -12.07 -2.90
C SER A 125 -27.04 -13.22 -1.93
N LEU A 126 -26.16 -13.00 -0.95
CA LEU A 126 -26.31 -13.59 0.38
C LEU A 126 -25.80 -12.60 1.43
N THR A 127 -26.70 -12.26 2.30
CA THR A 127 -26.54 -11.50 3.53
C THR A 127 -25.50 -12.12 4.45
N ASN A 128 -24.55 -11.34 4.94
CA ASN A 128 -23.92 -11.67 6.22
C ASN A 128 -23.53 -10.45 7.05
N LYS A 129 -23.88 -10.59 8.30
CA LYS A 129 -23.93 -9.68 9.42
C LYS A 129 -22.55 -9.11 9.78
N ASN A 130 -22.59 -7.82 10.12
CA ASN A 130 -21.72 -7.05 11.01
C ASN A 130 -20.54 -7.79 11.66
N ILE A 131 -19.36 -7.60 11.12
CA ILE A 131 -18.12 -7.71 11.86
C ILE A 131 -17.53 -6.29 11.94
N VAL A 132 -17.61 -5.72 13.14
CA VAL A 132 -16.97 -4.44 13.46
C VAL A 132 -15.45 -4.68 13.46
N HIS A 133 -14.79 -4.32 12.38
CA HIS A 133 -13.33 -4.30 12.33
C HIS A 133 -12.84 -2.98 12.94
N LYS A 134 -12.14 -3.08 14.08
CA LYS A 134 -11.22 -2.01 14.48
C LYS A 134 -10.24 -1.76 13.32
N PRO A 135 -10.06 -0.52 12.87
CA PRO A 135 -9.10 -0.26 11.80
C PRO A 135 -7.68 -0.54 12.28
N ILE A 136 -7.08 -1.60 11.74
CA ILE A 136 -5.63 -1.78 11.80
C ILE A 136 -5.03 -0.59 11.06
N ARG A 137 -4.08 0.11 11.67
CA ARG A 137 -3.40 1.27 11.11
C ARG A 137 -2.94 0.95 9.70
N LYS A 138 -3.56 1.59 8.71
CA LYS A 138 -3.11 1.58 7.33
C LYS A 138 -1.77 2.31 7.30
N LEU A 139 -0.66 1.59 7.17
CA LEU A 139 0.56 2.24 6.72
C LEU A 139 0.34 2.56 5.23
N GLY A 140 -0.05 3.80 4.96
CA GLY A 140 -0.21 4.29 3.59
C GLY A 140 1.17 4.24 2.92
N TYR A 141 1.26 3.55 1.77
CA TYR A 141 2.43 3.68 0.93
C TYR A 141 2.60 5.15 0.55
N ILE A 142 3.71 5.70 0.94
CA ILE A 142 4.16 7.03 0.53
C ILE A 142 5.19 6.79 -0.56
N PRO A 143 4.87 7.04 -1.85
CA PRO A 143 5.81 6.89 -2.95
C PRO A 143 7.10 7.65 -2.66
N ASP A 144 8.21 7.29 -3.32
CA ASP A 144 9.44 8.09 -3.22
C ASP A 144 9.15 9.54 -3.59
N GLU A 145 9.90 10.44 -2.99
CA GLU A 145 9.75 11.84 -3.28
C GLU A 145 10.14 12.11 -4.74
N PRO A 146 9.24 12.66 -5.58
CA PRO A 146 9.56 12.90 -6.96
C PRO A 146 10.69 13.92 -7.09
N PRO A 147 11.55 13.81 -8.12
CA PRO A 147 12.55 14.83 -8.44
C PRO A 147 11.87 16.17 -8.72
N GLU A 148 12.63 17.25 -8.66
CA GLU A 148 12.14 18.56 -9.11
C GLU A 148 11.70 18.50 -10.57
N GLY A 149 10.59 19.17 -10.90
CA GLY A 149 10.05 19.18 -12.26
C GLY A 149 8.79 20.04 -12.38
N GLU A 150 8.34 20.23 -13.60
CA GLU A 150 7.18 21.08 -13.89
C GLU A 150 5.87 20.53 -13.34
N ASN A 151 5.77 19.20 -13.21
CA ASN A 151 4.58 18.48 -12.78
C ASN A 151 4.60 18.11 -11.30
N VAL A 152 5.25 18.93 -10.45
CA VAL A 152 5.46 18.67 -9.04
C VAL A 152 4.93 19.81 -8.20
N TYR A 153 4.28 19.46 -7.08
CA TYR A 153 3.93 20.35 -5.98
C TYR A 153 4.93 20.16 -4.85
N GLU A 154 5.50 21.23 -4.35
CA GLU A 154 6.31 21.25 -3.15
C GLU A 154 5.45 21.78 -1.99
N LEU A 155 5.02 20.89 -1.11
CA LEU A 155 4.15 21.24 -0.01
C LEU A 155 4.93 21.20 1.30
N ALA A 156 4.88 22.31 2.04
CA ALA A 156 5.39 22.41 3.40
C ALA A 156 4.24 22.22 4.40
N PHE A 157 4.51 21.57 5.51
CA PHE A 157 3.51 21.28 6.55
C PHE A 157 4.00 21.82 7.88
N LYS A 158 3.11 22.54 8.58
CA LYS A 158 3.35 23.01 9.93
C LYS A 158 2.45 22.23 10.90
N PHE A 159 3.08 21.49 11.81
CA PHE A 159 2.43 20.73 12.86
C PHE A 159 3.08 21.04 14.20
N ASN A 160 2.32 21.59 15.15
CA ASN A 160 2.84 22.13 16.39
C ASN A 160 3.97 23.16 16.10
N ASN A 161 5.20 22.92 16.60
CA ASN A 161 6.37 23.75 16.34
C ASN A 161 7.32 23.15 15.30
N GLU A 162 6.92 22.05 14.65
CA GLU A 162 7.73 21.37 13.65
C GLU A 162 7.28 21.74 12.25
N MET A 163 8.25 21.83 11.35
CA MET A 163 8.00 22.00 9.91
C MET A 163 8.70 20.90 9.13
N PHE A 164 8.00 20.34 8.17
CA PHE A 164 8.54 19.39 7.21
C PHE A 164 7.93 19.63 5.84
N SER A 165 8.62 19.26 4.79
CA SER A 165 8.16 19.45 3.42
C SER A 165 8.33 18.17 2.61
N ARG A 166 7.60 18.10 1.49
CA ARG A 166 7.71 17.03 0.52
C ARG A 166 7.16 17.45 -0.82
N ARG A 167 7.74 16.89 -1.88
CA ARG A 167 7.26 17.00 -3.25
C ARG A 167 6.24 15.90 -3.56
N PHE A 168 5.21 16.26 -4.33
CA PHE A 168 4.13 15.40 -4.78
C PHE A 168 3.87 15.61 -6.26
N LEU A 169 3.50 14.57 -6.98
CA LEU A 169 3.08 14.69 -8.39
C LEU A 169 1.69 15.34 -8.52
N TYR A 170 1.41 15.98 -9.63
CA TYR A 170 0.11 16.57 -9.97
C TYR A 170 -1.08 15.66 -9.75
N ASP A 171 -0.90 14.38 -10.08
CA ASP A 171 -1.95 13.38 -9.97
C ASP A 171 -2.07 12.75 -8.58
N ASN A 172 -1.18 13.10 -7.64
CA ASN A 172 -1.35 12.71 -6.25
C ASN A 172 -2.63 13.35 -5.69
N THR A 173 -3.31 12.62 -4.82
CA THR A 173 -4.55 13.08 -4.19
C THR A 173 -4.29 13.72 -2.83
N ILE A 174 -5.24 14.53 -2.37
CA ILE A 174 -5.26 15.08 -1.00
C ILE A 174 -5.18 13.94 0.04
N GLY A 175 -5.77 12.78 -0.24
CA GLY A 175 -5.66 11.60 0.61
C GLY A 175 -4.22 11.12 0.76
N GLN A 176 -3.44 11.04 -0.32
CA GLN A 176 -2.03 10.66 -0.29
C GLN A 176 -1.17 11.68 0.46
N VAL A 177 -1.48 12.97 0.31
CA VAL A 177 -0.83 14.05 1.10
C VAL A 177 -1.10 13.85 2.59
N LYS A 178 -2.35 13.58 2.98
CA LYS A 178 -2.71 13.31 4.38
C LYS A 178 -2.02 12.07 4.94
N GLU A 179 -1.91 10.99 4.16
CA GLU A 179 -1.21 9.79 4.61
C GLU A 179 0.29 10.07 4.88
N PHE A 180 0.93 10.87 4.03
CA PHE A 180 2.30 11.33 4.31
C PHE A 180 2.38 12.11 5.62
N VAL A 181 1.49 13.09 5.82
CA VAL A 181 1.48 13.90 7.06
C VAL A 181 1.25 13.01 8.28
N LYS A 182 0.32 12.05 8.21
CA LYS A 182 0.07 11.09 9.29
C LYS A 182 1.31 10.25 9.63
N SER A 183 2.07 9.83 8.62
CA SER A 183 3.31 9.08 8.84
C SER A 183 4.38 9.87 9.58
N LYS A 184 4.41 11.20 9.38
CA LYS A 184 5.35 12.10 10.06
C LYS A 184 4.88 12.52 11.45
N THR A 185 3.58 12.67 11.64
CA THR A 185 2.99 13.16 12.90
C THR A 185 2.54 12.05 13.84
N ASN A 186 2.61 10.79 13.40
CA ASN A 186 2.11 9.62 14.13
C ASN A 186 0.62 9.73 14.54
N ALA A 187 -0.14 10.58 13.83
CA ALA A 187 -1.54 10.90 14.12
C ALA A 187 -2.50 10.03 13.32
N SER A 188 -3.61 9.64 13.92
CA SER A 188 -4.65 8.83 13.26
C SER A 188 -5.60 9.68 12.43
N ASN A 189 -6.00 10.83 12.95
CA ASN A 189 -6.91 11.76 12.28
C ASN A 189 -6.28 13.14 12.23
N ILE A 190 -6.22 13.69 11.03
CA ILE A 190 -5.66 15.01 10.78
C ILE A 190 -6.54 15.83 9.85
N LYS A 191 -6.46 17.12 10.01
CA LYS A 191 -7.04 18.12 9.14
C LYS A 191 -5.93 18.97 8.57
N ILE A 192 -5.90 19.14 7.25
CA ILE A 192 -4.93 20.01 6.56
C ILE A 192 -5.66 21.19 5.95
N PHE A 193 -5.06 22.37 6.04
CA PHE A 193 -5.66 23.60 5.54
C PHE A 193 -4.60 24.66 5.20
N THR A 194 -4.90 25.55 4.25
CA THR A 194 -4.09 26.74 4.00
C THR A 194 -4.35 27.79 5.08
N PRO A 195 -3.31 28.53 5.54
CA PRO A 195 -3.51 29.54 6.59
C PRO A 195 -4.28 30.78 6.10
N PHE A 196 -4.03 31.19 4.86
CA PHE A 196 -4.67 32.38 4.29
C PHE A 196 -4.72 32.33 2.74
N PRO A 197 -5.94 32.41 2.13
CA PRO A 197 -7.25 32.26 2.80
C PRO A 197 -7.38 30.86 3.40
N ARG A 198 -8.08 30.78 4.54
CA ARG A 198 -8.26 29.48 5.21
C ARG A 198 -9.16 28.56 4.39
N LYS A 199 -8.57 27.55 3.76
CA LYS A 199 -9.28 26.51 3.00
C LYS A 199 -8.92 25.15 3.57
N VAL A 200 -9.94 24.37 3.96
CA VAL A 200 -9.80 23.04 4.50
C VAL A 200 -9.96 22.00 3.39
N TYR A 201 -9.07 21.02 3.34
CA TYR A 201 -9.08 19.96 2.34
C TYR A 201 -9.69 18.69 2.92
N ASN A 202 -11.01 18.51 2.77
CA ASN A 202 -11.75 17.38 3.33
C ASN A 202 -11.89 16.21 2.35
N ASP A 203 -12.04 16.48 1.05
CA ASP A 203 -12.19 15.42 0.05
C ASP A 203 -10.83 14.81 -0.31
N ASN A 204 -10.64 13.56 0.12
CA ASN A 204 -9.40 12.83 -0.09
C ASN A 204 -9.17 12.39 -1.55
N ARG A 205 -10.19 12.48 -2.42
CA ARG A 205 -10.12 12.03 -3.81
C ARG A 205 -9.64 13.09 -4.78
N ILE A 206 -9.69 14.36 -4.37
CA ILE A 206 -9.27 15.48 -5.21
C ILE A 206 -7.77 15.37 -5.50
N LYS A 207 -7.40 15.46 -6.78
CA LYS A 207 -6.01 15.52 -7.21
C LYS A 207 -5.42 16.90 -6.91
N LEU A 208 -4.11 16.97 -6.68
CA LEU A 208 -3.43 18.25 -6.38
C LEU A 208 -3.67 19.29 -7.45
N LYS A 209 -3.60 18.91 -8.74
CA LYS A 209 -3.88 19.81 -9.85
C LYS A 209 -5.29 20.44 -9.85
N ASP A 210 -6.26 19.75 -9.23
CA ASP A 210 -7.67 20.16 -9.17
C ASP A 210 -8.04 20.75 -7.80
N SER A 211 -7.08 20.77 -6.86
CA SER A 211 -7.30 21.17 -5.47
C SER A 211 -7.36 22.68 -5.25
N GLY A 212 -6.78 23.45 -6.20
CA GLY A 212 -6.56 24.88 -6.05
C GLY A 212 -5.39 25.25 -5.14
N LEU A 213 -4.51 24.31 -4.83
CA LEU A 213 -3.23 24.56 -4.19
C LEU A 213 -2.25 25.21 -5.19
N SER A 214 -1.37 26.07 -4.69
CA SER A 214 -0.23 26.57 -5.44
C SER A 214 0.85 25.48 -5.54
N LYS A 215 1.71 25.54 -6.58
CA LYS A 215 2.81 24.56 -6.74
C LYS A 215 3.77 24.54 -5.54
N ARG A 216 3.91 25.65 -4.83
CA ARG A 216 4.62 25.78 -3.57
C ARG A 216 3.65 26.38 -2.56
N GLU A 217 3.24 25.58 -1.59
CA GLU A 217 2.23 25.99 -0.60
C GLU A 217 2.59 25.48 0.78
N MET A 218 2.21 26.27 1.80
CA MET A 218 2.35 25.86 3.20
C MET A 218 0.97 25.51 3.75
N LEU A 219 0.86 24.33 4.34
CA LEU A 219 -0.34 23.80 4.93
C LEU A 219 -0.17 23.64 6.44
N ASN A 220 -1.15 24.10 7.19
CA ASN A 220 -1.23 23.80 8.62
C ASN A 220 -1.91 22.45 8.84
N VAL A 221 -1.45 21.76 9.88
CA VAL A 221 -1.95 20.44 10.29
C VAL A 221 -2.53 20.55 11.69
N GLU A 222 -3.77 20.11 11.86
CA GLU A 222 -4.45 19.99 13.16
C GLU A 222 -4.88 18.54 13.39
N LEU A 223 -4.85 18.10 14.65
CA LEU A 223 -5.45 16.82 15.07
C LEU A 223 -6.96 16.97 15.17
N VAL A 224 -7.71 15.91 14.81
CA VAL A 224 -9.17 15.86 14.87
C VAL A 224 -9.63 14.70 15.72
#